data_ef1d24c2370173c3584b0789e14f7af2
#
_entry.id   ef1d24c2370173c3584b0789e14f7af2
#
_cell.length_a   1.000
_cell.length_b   1.000
_cell.length_c   1.000
_cell.angle_alpha   90.00
_cell.angle_beta   90.00
_cell.angle_gamma   90.00
#
_symmetry.space_group_name_H-M   'P 1'
#
loop_
_entity.id
_entity.type
_entity.pdbx_description
1 polymer ?
#
loop_
_entity_poly.entity_id
_entity_poly.type
_entity_poly.pdbx_seq_one_letter_code
_entity_poly.pdbx_strand_id
1 'polypeptide(L)'
;MSTPDQTLAERYDVGLFDLDGVCYLGNEAIEHAPEEVARAVAGGLRHVYVTNNASRTTDDVARHLAALGFPAVAADVVTSAQVGADIAAKRCGEEAKILVIGGAGLIGAVEERGLKIVRSADDGPDAVLQGFFQDVTWHDLSEAALAIRAGALYIATNLDLVIPRERGLMVGNGALVGAVSLSTGVKPISGGKPEPEIFLAAARGLDSRKPLAIGDNLDTDIKGAVSAGIDCLHVLTGLASARNICLAPPEVRPTFLCDDMRGLNEPYPEVLIEVEDGRSRQTGDELIDDGEEIGSGAVAKAGTVTVGSAQARWTESGVRLFGEKEIDVAAGPTLNLDEYRALVHAAWKAADAGADLDAAVGEITVVR
;
A
#
# COMPACT_ATOMS: atom_id res chain seq x y z
N MET A 1 9.03 19.38 15.20
CA MET A 1 10.19 18.52 15.54
C MET A 1 9.67 17.29 16.27
N SER A 2 9.82 16.10 15.69
CA SER A 2 9.51 14.84 16.39
C SER A 2 10.59 14.61 17.46
N THR A 3 10.18 14.30 18.67
CA THR A 3 11.14 13.90 19.70
C THR A 3 11.58 12.45 19.43
N PRO A 4 12.84 12.04 19.72
CA PRO A 4 13.32 10.69 19.48
C PRO A 4 12.49 9.58 20.14
N ASP A 5 11.71 9.93 21.17
CA ASP A 5 10.88 8.99 21.95
C ASP A 5 9.45 8.84 21.43
N GLN A 6 9.03 9.59 20.39
CA GLN A 6 7.66 9.50 19.87
C GLN A 6 7.48 8.25 19.00
N THR A 7 6.40 7.53 19.26
CA THR A 7 5.95 6.39 18.43
C THR A 7 5.38 6.89 17.09
N LEU A 8 5.25 6.01 16.10
CA LEU A 8 4.59 6.38 14.84
C LEU A 8 3.12 6.76 15.09
N ALA A 9 2.42 6.08 16.00
CA ALA A 9 1.04 6.41 16.38
C ALA A 9 0.89 7.83 16.94
N GLU A 10 1.93 8.38 17.59
CA GLU A 10 1.94 9.75 18.13
C GLU A 10 2.40 10.80 17.10
N ARG A 11 3.11 10.38 16.06
CA ARG A 11 3.65 11.28 15.02
C ARG A 11 2.67 11.61 13.91
N TYR A 12 1.64 10.76 13.73
CA TYR A 12 0.63 10.85 12.67
C TYR A 12 -0.76 11.07 13.24
N ASP A 13 -1.67 11.63 12.45
CA ASP A 13 -3.02 11.95 12.90
C ASP A 13 -4.08 10.93 12.47
N VAL A 14 -3.78 10.12 11.44
CA VAL A 14 -4.63 9.03 10.93
C VAL A 14 -3.76 7.87 10.48
N GLY A 15 -4.08 6.65 10.89
CA GLY A 15 -3.59 5.41 10.32
C GLY A 15 -4.52 4.91 9.21
N LEU A 16 -3.97 4.63 8.03
CA LEU A 16 -4.66 4.05 6.87
C LEU A 16 -4.20 2.60 6.73
N PHE A 17 -4.98 1.67 7.29
CA PHE A 17 -4.59 0.27 7.42
C PHE A 17 -5.08 -0.56 6.25
N ASP A 18 -4.19 -1.25 5.55
CA ASP A 18 -4.61 -2.37 4.71
C ASP A 18 -5.17 -3.52 5.56
N LEU A 19 -5.84 -4.47 4.93
CA LEU A 19 -6.52 -5.57 5.60
C LEU A 19 -5.79 -6.89 5.44
N ASP A 20 -5.71 -7.41 4.22
CA ASP A 20 -5.14 -8.72 3.93
C ASP A 20 -3.61 -8.68 4.03
N GLY A 21 -3.01 -9.39 4.99
CA GLY A 21 -1.56 -9.34 5.25
C GLY A 21 -1.14 -8.32 6.31
N VAL A 22 -2.05 -7.44 6.75
CA VAL A 22 -1.80 -6.40 7.77
C VAL A 22 -2.67 -6.61 9.01
N CYS A 23 -3.98 -6.68 8.82
CA CYS A 23 -4.93 -6.92 9.92
C CYS A 23 -5.22 -8.42 10.11
N TYR A 24 -5.38 -9.16 9.01
CA TYR A 24 -5.72 -10.58 9.04
C TYR A 24 -5.15 -11.34 7.83
N LEU A 25 -5.12 -12.67 7.94
CA LEU A 25 -4.91 -13.60 6.83
C LEU A 25 -6.11 -14.56 6.78
N GLY A 26 -6.90 -14.45 5.72
CA GLY A 26 -8.13 -15.23 5.58
C GLY A 26 -9.15 -14.88 6.65
N ASN A 27 -9.34 -15.78 7.63
CA ASN A 27 -10.29 -15.59 8.74
C ASN A 27 -9.61 -15.41 10.11
N GLU A 28 -8.30 -15.31 10.17
CA GLU A 28 -7.53 -15.21 11.41
C GLU A 28 -6.83 -13.85 11.49
N ALA A 29 -6.90 -13.21 12.66
CA ALA A 29 -6.16 -11.97 12.90
C ALA A 29 -4.65 -12.24 12.87
N ILE A 30 -3.90 -11.30 12.33
CA ILE A 30 -2.43 -11.32 12.44
C ILE A 30 -2.07 -11.05 13.90
N GLU A 31 -1.10 -11.83 14.39
CA GLU A 31 -0.62 -11.72 15.77
C GLU A 31 -0.22 -10.29 16.10
N HIS A 32 -0.62 -9.81 17.28
CA HIS A 32 -0.44 -8.43 17.78
C HIS A 32 -1.24 -7.34 17.04
N ALA A 33 -1.78 -7.55 15.84
CA ALA A 33 -2.41 -6.49 15.07
C ALA A 33 -3.65 -5.89 15.78
N PRO A 34 -4.60 -6.68 16.32
CA PRO A 34 -5.79 -6.12 16.98
C PRO A 34 -5.43 -5.26 18.21
N GLU A 35 -4.53 -5.77 19.06
CA GLU A 35 -4.11 -5.10 20.28
C GLU A 35 -3.36 -3.79 19.98
N GLU A 36 -2.48 -3.81 18.99
CA GLU A 36 -1.65 -2.64 18.66
C GLU A 36 -2.46 -1.56 17.94
N VAL A 37 -3.41 -1.93 17.09
CA VAL A 37 -4.36 -0.97 16.50
C VAL A 37 -5.24 -0.36 17.60
N ALA A 38 -5.79 -1.19 18.50
CA ALA A 38 -6.60 -0.70 19.63
C ALA A 38 -5.80 0.23 20.55
N ARG A 39 -4.52 -0.08 20.82
CA ARG A 39 -3.60 0.76 21.59
C ARG A 39 -3.37 2.12 20.93
N ALA A 40 -3.06 2.13 19.63
CA ALA A 40 -2.86 3.37 18.87
C ALA A 40 -4.12 4.24 18.86
N VAL A 41 -5.30 3.64 18.66
CA VAL A 41 -6.59 4.35 18.70
C VAL A 41 -6.89 4.90 20.10
N ALA A 42 -6.64 4.13 21.16
CA ALA A 42 -6.78 4.62 22.54
C ALA A 42 -5.80 5.76 22.86
N GLY A 43 -4.63 5.79 22.21
CA GLY A 43 -3.64 6.87 22.26
C GLY A 43 -4.02 8.13 21.47
N GLY A 44 -5.09 8.07 20.67
CA GLY A 44 -5.62 9.23 19.92
C GLY A 44 -5.40 9.17 18.41
N LEU A 45 -4.76 8.13 17.88
CA LEU A 45 -4.65 7.93 16.42
C LEU A 45 -6.04 7.61 15.86
N ARG A 46 -6.55 8.43 14.95
CA ARG A 46 -7.74 8.08 14.16
C ARG A 46 -7.36 7.00 13.13
N HIS A 47 -8.32 6.21 12.68
CA HIS A 47 -8.03 5.07 11.80
C HIS A 47 -9.04 4.92 10.69
N VAL A 48 -8.58 4.40 9.56
CA VAL A 48 -9.39 3.97 8.42
C VAL A 48 -8.82 2.66 7.90
N TYR A 49 -9.68 1.70 7.66
CA TYR A 49 -9.35 0.45 6.99
C TYR A 49 -9.56 0.61 5.50
N VAL A 50 -8.51 0.35 4.70
CA VAL A 50 -8.47 0.64 3.26
C VAL A 50 -8.31 -0.65 2.47
N THR A 51 -9.30 -1.06 1.69
CA THR A 51 -9.28 -2.33 0.99
C THR A 51 -9.59 -2.25 -0.50
N ASN A 52 -8.87 -3.05 -1.31
CA ASN A 52 -9.19 -3.29 -2.72
C ASN A 52 -10.41 -4.19 -2.92
N ASN A 53 -10.91 -4.82 -1.86
CA ASN A 53 -12.06 -5.70 -1.95
C ASN A 53 -13.35 -4.90 -2.15
N ALA A 54 -13.94 -5.01 -3.34
CA ALA A 54 -15.19 -4.36 -3.72
C ALA A 54 -16.43 -5.26 -3.57
N SER A 55 -16.27 -6.52 -3.16
CA SER A 55 -17.38 -7.50 -3.15
C SER A 55 -18.21 -7.45 -1.87
N ARG A 56 -17.63 -6.99 -0.75
CA ARG A 56 -18.29 -6.87 0.56
C ARG A 56 -18.74 -5.43 0.81
N THR A 57 -19.82 -5.28 1.57
CA THR A 57 -20.23 -3.96 2.08
C THR A 57 -19.29 -3.49 3.19
N THR A 58 -19.27 -2.19 3.46
CA THR A 58 -18.50 -1.64 4.60
C THR A 58 -18.93 -2.22 5.94
N ASP A 59 -20.25 -2.49 6.11
CA ASP A 59 -20.79 -3.17 7.30
C ASP A 59 -20.28 -4.60 7.45
N ASP A 60 -20.16 -5.35 6.34
CA ASP A 60 -19.63 -6.72 6.37
C ASP A 60 -18.14 -6.74 6.74
N VAL A 61 -17.38 -5.79 6.20
CA VAL A 61 -15.95 -5.63 6.53
C VAL A 61 -15.78 -5.24 7.99
N ALA A 62 -16.51 -4.24 8.47
CA ALA A 62 -16.45 -3.78 9.85
C ALA A 62 -16.85 -4.87 10.85
N ARG A 63 -17.92 -5.64 10.57
CA ARG A 63 -18.31 -6.78 11.40
C ARG A 63 -17.24 -7.87 11.46
N HIS A 64 -16.58 -8.13 10.34
CA HIS A 64 -15.47 -9.09 10.30
C HIS A 64 -14.29 -8.62 11.14
N LEU A 65 -13.86 -7.37 10.99
CA LEU A 65 -12.80 -6.75 11.79
C LEU A 65 -13.13 -6.75 13.29
N ALA A 66 -14.36 -6.37 13.66
CA ALA A 66 -14.79 -6.37 15.05
C ALA A 66 -14.80 -7.79 15.65
N ALA A 67 -15.17 -8.82 14.89
CA ALA A 67 -15.11 -10.22 15.31
C ALA A 67 -13.66 -10.70 15.53
N LEU A 68 -12.68 -10.09 14.86
CA LEU A 68 -11.25 -10.32 15.03
C LEU A 68 -10.60 -9.47 16.14
N GLY A 69 -11.38 -8.62 16.82
CA GLY A 69 -10.91 -7.80 17.94
C GLY A 69 -10.46 -6.38 17.58
N PHE A 70 -10.62 -5.94 16.33
CA PHE A 70 -10.28 -4.58 15.93
C PHE A 70 -11.38 -3.57 16.29
N PRO A 71 -11.02 -2.32 16.64
CA PRO A 71 -11.99 -1.22 16.76
C PRO A 71 -12.47 -0.86 15.34
N ALA A 72 -13.67 -1.28 14.94
CA ALA A 72 -14.16 -1.04 13.59
C ALA A 72 -15.68 -0.85 13.55
N VAL A 73 -16.11 0.20 12.86
CA VAL A 73 -17.49 0.44 12.43
C VAL A 73 -17.49 0.72 10.92
N ALA A 74 -18.66 0.66 10.27
CA ALA A 74 -18.75 0.83 8.81
C ALA A 74 -18.14 2.16 8.32
N ALA A 75 -18.21 3.22 9.12
CA ALA A 75 -17.64 4.53 8.80
C ALA A 75 -16.09 4.55 8.79
N ASP A 76 -15.45 3.57 9.42
CA ASP A 76 -13.99 3.44 9.44
C ASP A 76 -13.45 2.66 8.21
N VAL A 77 -14.33 2.25 7.29
CA VAL A 77 -13.94 1.40 6.14
C VAL A 77 -14.07 2.19 4.83
N VAL A 78 -12.98 2.22 4.08
CA VAL A 78 -12.95 2.75 2.70
C VAL A 78 -12.59 1.62 1.74
N THR A 79 -13.49 1.37 0.78
CA THR A 79 -13.35 0.30 -0.22
C THR A 79 -13.08 0.87 -1.61
N SER A 80 -12.46 0.08 -2.46
CA SER A 80 -12.32 0.42 -3.88
C SER A 80 -13.66 0.55 -4.61
N ALA A 81 -14.72 -0.07 -4.09
CA ALA A 81 -16.09 0.10 -4.60
C ALA A 81 -16.57 1.55 -4.43
N GLN A 82 -16.42 2.12 -3.23
CA GLN A 82 -16.79 3.51 -2.96
C GLN A 82 -16.00 4.49 -3.83
N VAL A 83 -14.69 4.28 -3.96
CA VAL A 83 -13.84 5.14 -4.81
C VAL A 83 -14.25 5.02 -6.28
N GLY A 84 -14.55 3.82 -6.77
CA GLY A 84 -15.06 3.60 -8.12
C GLY A 84 -16.38 4.33 -8.37
N ALA A 85 -17.33 4.29 -7.43
CA ALA A 85 -18.58 5.02 -7.48
C ALA A 85 -18.37 6.55 -7.44
N ASP A 86 -17.42 7.03 -6.64
CA ASP A 86 -17.03 8.44 -6.59
C ASP A 86 -16.47 8.93 -7.93
N ILE A 87 -15.63 8.12 -8.58
CA ILE A 87 -15.09 8.43 -9.91
C ILE A 87 -16.24 8.53 -10.93
N ALA A 88 -17.17 7.58 -10.88
CA ALA A 88 -18.35 7.59 -11.76
C ALA A 88 -19.20 8.86 -11.57
N ALA A 89 -19.53 9.20 -10.32
CA ALA A 89 -20.30 10.41 -10.01
C ALA A 89 -19.60 11.69 -10.47
N LYS A 90 -18.30 11.82 -10.18
CA LYS A 90 -17.50 12.99 -10.58
C LYS A 90 -17.34 13.15 -12.10
N ARG A 91 -17.29 12.04 -12.84
CA ARG A 91 -17.05 12.04 -14.29
C ARG A 91 -18.32 12.10 -15.13
N CYS A 92 -19.39 11.48 -14.66
CA CYS A 92 -20.63 11.31 -15.43
C CYS A 92 -21.81 12.14 -14.86
N GLY A 93 -21.68 12.65 -13.61
CA GLY A 93 -22.71 13.43 -12.93
C GLY A 93 -23.56 12.60 -11.96
N GLU A 94 -24.32 13.28 -11.11
CA GLU A 94 -25.07 12.68 -9.98
C GLU A 94 -26.26 11.79 -10.41
N GLU A 95 -26.77 11.96 -11.63
CA GLU A 95 -27.90 11.19 -12.18
C GLU A 95 -27.45 10.09 -13.16
N ALA A 96 -26.13 9.84 -13.25
CA ALA A 96 -25.55 8.95 -14.24
C ALA A 96 -26.08 7.51 -14.12
N LYS A 97 -26.27 6.88 -15.28
CA LYS A 97 -26.61 5.47 -15.40
C LYS A 97 -25.35 4.63 -15.39
N ILE A 98 -25.26 3.70 -14.47
CA ILE A 98 -24.07 2.85 -14.28
C ILE A 98 -24.43 1.39 -14.58
N LEU A 99 -23.75 0.80 -15.55
CA LEU A 99 -23.77 -0.65 -15.75
C LEU A 99 -22.78 -1.26 -14.75
N VAL A 100 -23.32 -1.94 -13.73
CA VAL A 100 -22.52 -2.52 -12.63
C VAL A 100 -22.22 -3.99 -12.91
N ILE A 101 -20.94 -4.32 -12.99
CA ILE A 101 -20.43 -5.70 -13.00
C ILE A 101 -19.78 -5.94 -11.64
N GLY A 102 -20.51 -6.50 -10.67
CA GLY A 102 -20.00 -6.67 -9.32
C GLY A 102 -21.05 -7.16 -8.33
N GLY A 103 -20.57 -7.46 -7.11
CA GLY A 103 -21.41 -7.95 -6.01
C GLY A 103 -22.07 -6.83 -5.19
N ALA A 104 -22.62 -7.24 -4.03
CA ALA A 104 -23.40 -6.37 -3.15
C ALA A 104 -22.64 -5.12 -2.69
N GLY A 105 -21.34 -5.23 -2.42
CA GLY A 105 -20.53 -4.08 -2.01
C GLY A 105 -20.46 -3.00 -3.07
N LEU A 106 -20.31 -3.39 -4.35
CA LEU A 106 -20.26 -2.43 -5.45
C LEU A 106 -21.63 -1.83 -5.76
N ILE A 107 -22.69 -2.65 -5.72
CA ILE A 107 -24.06 -2.21 -5.88
C ILE A 107 -24.41 -1.17 -4.81
N GLY A 108 -24.15 -1.48 -3.54
CA GLY A 108 -24.39 -0.57 -2.42
C GLY A 108 -23.63 0.75 -2.56
N ALA A 109 -22.36 0.72 -2.95
CA ALA A 109 -21.57 1.94 -3.16
C ALA A 109 -22.14 2.85 -4.26
N VAL A 110 -22.67 2.28 -5.33
CA VAL A 110 -23.34 3.03 -6.41
C VAL A 110 -24.67 3.63 -5.93
N GLU A 111 -25.46 2.86 -5.17
CA GLU A 111 -26.73 3.32 -4.58
C GLU A 111 -26.52 4.44 -3.55
N GLU A 112 -25.52 4.33 -2.68
CA GLU A 112 -25.15 5.37 -1.70
C GLU A 112 -24.79 6.70 -2.34
N ARG A 113 -24.28 6.69 -3.58
CA ARG A 113 -24.00 7.91 -4.37
C ARG A 113 -25.22 8.42 -5.16
N GLY A 114 -26.39 7.78 -5.04
CA GLY A 114 -27.60 8.16 -5.77
C GLY A 114 -27.55 7.90 -7.27
N LEU A 115 -26.56 7.14 -7.74
CA LEU A 115 -26.38 6.81 -9.15
C LEU A 115 -27.41 5.75 -9.60
N LYS A 116 -27.79 5.76 -10.87
CA LYS A 116 -28.81 4.87 -11.42
C LYS A 116 -28.17 3.58 -11.94
N ILE A 117 -28.52 2.45 -11.36
CA ILE A 117 -28.03 1.14 -11.82
C ILE A 117 -28.85 0.68 -13.01
N VAL A 118 -28.16 0.29 -14.09
CA VAL A 118 -28.75 -0.37 -15.27
C VAL A 118 -28.12 -1.75 -15.47
N ARG A 119 -28.76 -2.60 -16.27
CA ARG A 119 -28.36 -4.01 -16.43
C ARG A 119 -27.96 -4.39 -17.85
N SER A 120 -28.24 -3.53 -18.82
CA SER A 120 -27.93 -3.77 -20.22
C SER A 120 -27.25 -2.56 -20.87
N ALA A 121 -26.43 -2.81 -21.86
CA ALA A 121 -25.87 -1.78 -22.72
C ALA A 121 -26.94 -0.98 -23.47
N ASP A 122 -28.09 -1.63 -23.76
CA ASP A 122 -29.25 -0.99 -24.44
C ASP A 122 -29.91 0.08 -23.55
N ASP A 123 -29.69 0.07 -22.24
CA ASP A 123 -30.18 1.12 -21.34
C ASP A 123 -29.42 2.44 -21.49
N GLY A 124 -28.33 2.46 -22.26
CA GLY A 124 -27.49 3.61 -22.50
C GLY A 124 -26.75 4.06 -21.24
N PRO A 125 -25.90 3.21 -20.63
CA PRO A 125 -25.11 3.59 -19.47
C PRO A 125 -24.06 4.66 -19.80
N ASP A 126 -23.86 5.59 -18.88
CA ASP A 126 -22.80 6.62 -18.94
C ASP A 126 -21.44 6.04 -18.56
N ALA A 127 -21.44 5.03 -17.67
CA ALA A 127 -20.25 4.30 -17.29
C ALA A 127 -20.52 2.81 -17.05
N VAL A 128 -19.47 2.01 -17.25
CA VAL A 128 -19.36 0.64 -16.75
C VAL A 128 -18.46 0.69 -15.52
N LEU A 129 -18.94 0.18 -14.39
CA LEU A 129 -18.17 0.04 -13.16
C LEU A 129 -18.03 -1.44 -12.83
N GLN A 130 -16.78 -1.94 -12.95
CA GLN A 130 -16.46 -3.36 -12.80
C GLN A 130 -15.65 -3.62 -11.52
N GLY A 131 -16.14 -4.55 -10.70
CA GLY A 131 -15.46 -5.12 -9.55
C GLY A 131 -15.61 -6.64 -9.53
N PHE A 132 -14.82 -7.31 -8.70
CA PHE A 132 -14.86 -8.76 -8.59
C PHE A 132 -16.16 -9.26 -7.94
N PHE A 133 -16.76 -10.29 -8.53
CA PHE A 133 -17.71 -11.18 -7.87
C PHE A 133 -17.66 -12.58 -8.50
N GLN A 134 -18.00 -13.60 -7.70
CA GLN A 134 -17.77 -15.00 -8.11
C GLN A 134 -18.66 -15.46 -9.26
N ASP A 135 -19.87 -14.92 -9.36
CA ASP A 135 -20.89 -15.35 -10.32
C ASP A 135 -20.87 -14.53 -11.62
N VAL A 136 -19.75 -13.84 -11.92
CA VAL A 136 -19.60 -13.10 -13.17
C VAL A 136 -19.70 -14.04 -14.38
N THR A 137 -20.50 -13.67 -15.36
CA THR A 137 -20.75 -14.47 -16.55
C THR A 137 -20.12 -13.85 -17.80
N TRP A 138 -20.01 -14.65 -18.86
CA TRP A 138 -19.66 -14.13 -20.20
C TRP A 138 -20.67 -13.04 -20.65
N HIS A 139 -21.94 -13.16 -20.30
CA HIS A 139 -22.97 -12.18 -20.61
C HIS A 139 -22.66 -10.82 -19.96
N ASP A 140 -22.33 -10.78 -18.68
CA ASP A 140 -21.98 -9.55 -17.97
C ASP A 140 -20.79 -8.83 -18.62
N LEU A 141 -19.72 -9.58 -18.95
CA LEU A 141 -18.55 -9.02 -19.62
C LEU A 141 -18.86 -8.53 -21.03
N SER A 142 -19.83 -9.18 -21.72
CA SER A 142 -20.28 -8.78 -23.05
C SER A 142 -21.10 -7.50 -23.03
N GLU A 143 -22.00 -7.36 -22.05
CA GLU A 143 -22.76 -6.12 -21.82
C GLU A 143 -21.81 -4.94 -21.52
N ALA A 144 -20.79 -5.18 -20.66
CA ALA A 144 -19.73 -4.19 -20.43
C ALA A 144 -19.04 -3.79 -21.73
N ALA A 145 -18.62 -4.77 -22.54
CA ALA A 145 -17.94 -4.49 -23.81
C ALA A 145 -18.81 -3.72 -24.82
N LEU A 146 -20.09 -4.04 -24.90
CA LEU A 146 -21.07 -3.34 -25.75
C LEU A 146 -21.24 -1.88 -25.28
N ALA A 147 -21.43 -1.65 -23.99
CA ALA A 147 -21.57 -0.32 -23.41
C ALA A 147 -20.33 0.54 -23.64
N ILE A 148 -19.12 -0.01 -23.40
CA ILE A 148 -17.85 0.68 -23.61
C ILE A 148 -17.67 1.05 -25.10
N ARG A 149 -18.00 0.16 -26.03
CA ARG A 149 -17.97 0.45 -27.47
C ARG A 149 -18.98 1.52 -27.88
N ALA A 150 -20.11 1.63 -27.16
CA ALA A 150 -21.09 2.69 -27.37
C ALA A 150 -20.63 4.04 -26.75
N GLY A 151 -19.52 4.08 -26.04
CA GLY A 151 -18.92 5.31 -25.49
C GLY A 151 -19.04 5.47 -23.97
N ALA A 152 -19.55 4.46 -23.26
CA ALA A 152 -19.58 4.48 -21.79
C ALA A 152 -18.15 4.55 -21.21
N LEU A 153 -17.97 5.32 -20.14
CA LEU A 153 -16.70 5.38 -19.40
C LEU A 153 -16.42 4.02 -18.75
N TYR A 154 -15.19 3.52 -18.84
CA TYR A 154 -14.80 2.27 -18.21
C TYR A 154 -14.05 2.52 -16.90
N ILE A 155 -14.59 2.02 -15.79
CA ILE A 155 -14.05 2.14 -14.44
C ILE A 155 -13.91 0.74 -13.85
N ALA A 156 -12.75 0.44 -13.25
CA ALA A 156 -12.50 -0.77 -12.48
C ALA A 156 -12.24 -0.43 -11.01
N THR A 157 -12.78 -1.21 -10.09
CA THR A 157 -12.53 -1.00 -8.66
C THR A 157 -11.07 -1.27 -8.29
N ASN A 158 -10.47 -2.31 -8.89
CA ASN A 158 -9.05 -2.66 -8.77
C ASN A 158 -8.59 -3.44 -10.00
N LEU A 159 -7.28 -3.63 -10.12
CA LEU A 159 -6.66 -4.36 -11.23
C LEU A 159 -5.87 -5.59 -10.76
N ASP A 160 -6.19 -6.12 -9.58
CA ASP A 160 -5.54 -7.29 -9.00
C ASP A 160 -5.76 -8.51 -9.91
N LEU A 161 -4.68 -9.04 -10.49
CA LEU A 161 -4.76 -10.15 -11.45
C LEU A 161 -5.16 -11.46 -10.80
N VAL A 162 -4.79 -11.63 -9.53
CA VAL A 162 -5.03 -12.85 -8.75
C VAL A 162 -5.62 -12.52 -7.39
N ILE A 163 -6.35 -13.46 -6.82
CA ILE A 163 -6.90 -13.41 -5.46
C ILE A 163 -6.41 -14.64 -4.70
N PRO A 164 -5.72 -14.51 -3.56
CA PRO A 164 -5.39 -15.62 -2.68
C PRO A 164 -6.67 -16.26 -2.11
N ARG A 165 -6.73 -17.58 -2.15
CA ARG A 165 -7.82 -18.39 -1.58
C ARG A 165 -7.23 -19.68 -0.99
N GLU A 166 -8.01 -20.44 -0.24
CA GLU A 166 -7.60 -21.70 0.41
C GLU A 166 -6.92 -22.71 -0.55
N ARG A 167 -7.32 -22.73 -1.83
CA ARG A 167 -6.79 -23.64 -2.84
C ARG A 167 -5.63 -23.06 -3.65
N GLY A 168 -5.16 -21.84 -3.34
CA GLY A 168 -4.10 -21.14 -4.04
C GLY A 168 -4.58 -19.85 -4.73
N LEU A 169 -3.76 -19.32 -5.64
CA LEU A 169 -4.07 -18.11 -6.37
C LEU A 169 -5.15 -18.35 -7.41
N MET A 170 -6.24 -17.60 -7.33
CA MET A 170 -7.35 -17.65 -8.27
C MET A 170 -7.44 -16.36 -9.10
N VAL A 171 -8.24 -16.38 -10.15
CA VAL A 171 -8.49 -15.25 -11.05
C VAL A 171 -9.05 -14.06 -10.28
N GLY A 172 -8.39 -12.92 -10.39
CA GLY A 172 -8.81 -11.63 -9.79
C GLY A 172 -9.59 -10.75 -10.76
N ASN A 173 -10.06 -9.61 -10.26
CA ASN A 173 -10.79 -8.63 -11.07
C ASN A 173 -9.99 -8.14 -12.27
N GLY A 174 -8.69 -7.88 -12.09
CA GLY A 174 -7.81 -7.39 -13.16
C GLY A 174 -7.72 -8.31 -14.37
N ALA A 175 -7.79 -9.63 -14.17
CA ALA A 175 -7.84 -10.58 -15.28
C ALA A 175 -9.17 -10.51 -16.06
N LEU A 176 -10.29 -10.33 -15.36
CA LEU A 176 -11.61 -10.13 -15.99
C LEU A 176 -11.69 -8.77 -16.71
N VAL A 177 -11.15 -7.72 -16.10
CA VAL A 177 -10.96 -6.41 -16.71
C VAL A 177 -10.10 -6.50 -17.96
N GLY A 178 -9.02 -7.31 -17.90
CA GLY A 178 -8.16 -7.59 -19.03
C GLY A 178 -8.92 -8.18 -20.23
N ALA A 179 -9.86 -9.11 -20.00
CA ALA A 179 -10.69 -9.69 -21.04
C ALA A 179 -11.57 -8.63 -21.74
N VAL A 180 -12.20 -7.74 -20.98
CA VAL A 180 -13.00 -6.62 -21.51
C VAL A 180 -12.11 -5.61 -22.24
N SER A 181 -10.96 -5.25 -21.66
CA SER A 181 -10.01 -4.30 -22.27
C SER A 181 -9.45 -4.81 -23.58
N LEU A 182 -9.07 -6.10 -23.66
CA LEU A 182 -8.60 -6.71 -24.91
C LEU A 182 -9.68 -6.72 -25.99
N SER A 183 -10.94 -6.97 -25.62
CA SER A 183 -12.03 -7.00 -26.58
C SER A 183 -12.41 -5.61 -27.09
N THR A 184 -12.32 -4.57 -26.27
CA THR A 184 -12.77 -3.21 -26.61
C THR A 184 -11.65 -2.29 -27.07
N GLY A 185 -10.37 -2.59 -26.73
CA GLY A 185 -9.22 -1.69 -26.90
C GLY A 185 -9.17 -0.56 -25.87
N VAL A 186 -10.08 -0.53 -24.88
CA VAL A 186 -10.18 0.54 -23.87
C VAL A 186 -9.62 0.06 -22.54
N LYS A 187 -8.75 0.84 -21.92
CA LYS A 187 -8.28 0.61 -20.54
C LYS A 187 -9.18 1.34 -19.55
N PRO A 188 -9.49 0.74 -18.40
CA PRO A 188 -10.29 1.43 -17.39
C PRO A 188 -9.50 2.49 -16.63
N ILE A 189 -10.22 3.41 -16.00
CA ILE A 189 -9.74 4.16 -14.84
C ILE A 189 -9.86 3.23 -13.63
N SER A 190 -8.81 3.08 -12.84
CA SER A 190 -8.85 2.29 -11.61
C SER A 190 -9.07 3.18 -10.39
N GLY A 191 -9.85 2.71 -9.39
CA GLY A 191 -10.08 3.42 -8.13
C GLY A 191 -9.29 2.85 -6.96
N GLY A 192 -8.85 1.59 -7.05
CA GLY A 192 -8.14 0.89 -5.98
C GLY A 192 -6.63 1.03 -6.04
N LYS A 193 -5.95 0.58 -4.98
CA LYS A 193 -4.49 0.48 -4.91
C LYS A 193 -3.92 -0.25 -6.14
N PRO A 194 -2.82 0.17 -6.75
CA PRO A 194 -1.88 1.21 -6.32
C PRO A 194 -2.24 2.66 -6.73
N GLU A 195 -3.44 2.91 -7.20
CA GLU A 195 -3.84 4.29 -7.50
C GLU A 195 -3.94 5.10 -6.20
N PRO A 196 -3.45 6.37 -6.19
CA PRO A 196 -3.41 7.18 -4.97
C PRO A 196 -4.78 7.57 -4.44
N GLU A 197 -5.82 7.55 -5.28
CA GLU A 197 -7.13 8.10 -4.96
C GLU A 197 -7.79 7.44 -3.75
N ILE A 198 -7.59 6.14 -3.52
CA ILE A 198 -8.17 5.45 -2.36
C ILE A 198 -7.57 5.94 -1.04
N PHE A 199 -6.25 6.17 -0.98
CA PHE A 199 -5.58 6.73 0.19
C PHE A 199 -5.96 8.18 0.41
N LEU A 200 -6.00 8.98 -0.67
CA LEU A 200 -6.43 10.38 -0.61
C LEU A 200 -7.91 10.51 -0.20
N ALA A 201 -8.78 9.61 -0.64
CA ALA A 201 -10.18 9.59 -0.23
C ALA A 201 -10.31 9.27 1.26
N ALA A 202 -9.59 8.25 1.75
CA ALA A 202 -9.56 7.88 3.16
C ALA A 202 -9.04 9.03 4.06
N ALA A 203 -7.94 9.67 3.68
CA ALA A 203 -7.39 10.81 4.42
C ALA A 203 -8.34 12.01 4.44
N ARG A 204 -8.96 12.35 3.30
CA ARG A 204 -9.94 13.45 3.20
C ARG A 204 -11.19 13.21 4.04
N GLY A 205 -11.66 11.96 4.12
CA GLY A 205 -12.83 11.60 4.92
C GLY A 205 -12.71 11.96 6.40
N LEU A 206 -11.49 12.06 6.90
CA LEU A 206 -11.17 12.46 8.27
C LEU A 206 -10.45 13.82 8.39
N ASP A 207 -10.39 14.63 7.34
CA ASP A 207 -9.63 15.89 7.31
C ASP A 207 -8.19 15.70 7.84
N SER A 208 -7.53 14.60 7.43
CA SER A 208 -6.17 14.30 7.86
C SER A 208 -5.16 15.25 7.23
N ARG A 209 -4.19 15.67 8.02
CA ARG A 209 -3.05 16.49 7.55
C ARG A 209 -1.75 15.70 7.50
N LYS A 210 -1.67 14.64 8.26
CA LYS A 210 -0.47 13.80 8.35
C LYS A 210 -0.88 12.32 8.48
N PRO A 211 -1.42 11.72 7.41
CA PRO A 211 -1.77 10.30 7.42
C PRO A 211 -0.53 9.41 7.33
N LEU A 212 -0.63 8.20 7.88
CA LEU A 212 0.33 7.11 7.72
C LEU A 212 -0.38 5.92 7.09
N ALA A 213 0.08 5.46 5.93
CA ALA A 213 -0.39 4.21 5.35
C ALA A 213 0.36 3.02 5.98
N ILE A 214 -0.34 1.93 6.24
CA ILE A 214 0.25 0.70 6.76
C ILE A 214 -0.11 -0.44 5.80
N GLY A 215 0.89 -1.13 5.25
CA GLY A 215 0.71 -2.15 4.22
C GLY A 215 1.81 -3.20 4.21
N ASP A 216 1.55 -4.32 3.53
CA ASP A 216 2.47 -5.45 3.38
C ASP A 216 2.92 -5.67 1.92
N ASN A 217 2.25 -5.02 0.97
CA ASN A 217 2.44 -5.25 -0.46
C ASN A 217 3.06 -4.02 -1.14
N LEU A 218 4.24 -4.23 -1.74
CA LEU A 218 4.97 -3.17 -2.45
C LEU A 218 4.20 -2.63 -3.67
N ASP A 219 3.54 -3.51 -4.42
CA ASP A 219 2.91 -3.17 -5.69
C ASP A 219 1.53 -2.49 -5.54
N THR A 220 0.93 -2.58 -4.37
CA THR A 220 -0.39 -1.98 -4.07
C THR A 220 -0.29 -0.91 -3.00
N ASP A 221 0.03 -1.29 -1.76
CA ASP A 221 -0.04 -0.42 -0.59
C ASP A 221 1.05 0.65 -0.62
N ILE A 222 2.31 0.19 -0.74
CA ILE A 222 3.45 1.08 -0.69
C ILE A 222 3.48 1.97 -1.93
N LYS A 223 3.29 1.39 -3.12
CA LYS A 223 3.20 2.16 -4.37
C LYS A 223 2.09 3.20 -4.33
N GLY A 224 0.91 2.82 -3.83
CA GLY A 224 -0.22 3.73 -3.72
C GLY A 224 0.03 4.86 -2.72
N ALA A 225 0.60 4.56 -1.55
CA ALA A 225 0.97 5.56 -0.55
C ALA A 225 2.04 6.53 -1.08
N VAL A 226 3.13 6.02 -1.67
CA VAL A 226 4.18 6.82 -2.30
C VAL A 226 3.60 7.72 -3.40
N SER A 227 2.75 7.17 -4.27
CA SER A 227 2.08 7.94 -5.33
C SER A 227 1.13 9.02 -4.79
N ALA A 228 0.57 8.82 -3.59
CA ALA A 228 -0.27 9.79 -2.89
C ALA A 228 0.54 10.85 -2.12
N GLY A 229 1.87 10.71 -2.02
CA GLY A 229 2.72 11.54 -1.17
C GLY A 229 2.47 11.31 0.33
N ILE A 230 2.06 10.10 0.71
CA ILE A 230 1.76 9.70 2.09
C ILE A 230 2.87 8.81 2.60
N ASP A 231 3.39 9.12 3.80
CA ASP A 231 4.33 8.25 4.49
C ASP A 231 3.74 6.87 4.75
N CYS A 232 4.57 5.82 4.64
CA CYS A 232 4.07 4.46 4.80
C CYS A 232 4.98 3.59 5.68
N LEU A 233 4.34 2.77 6.51
CA LEU A 233 4.93 1.70 7.30
C LEU A 233 4.71 0.37 6.56
N HIS A 234 5.79 -0.30 6.20
CA HIS A 234 5.74 -1.67 5.71
C HIS A 234 5.88 -2.67 6.86
N VAL A 235 5.02 -3.69 6.88
CA VAL A 235 5.08 -4.81 7.82
C VAL A 235 5.36 -6.12 7.08
N LEU A 236 6.15 -7.01 7.70
CA LEU A 236 6.58 -8.28 7.09
C LEU A 236 5.58 -9.44 7.34
N THR A 237 4.33 -9.10 7.64
CA THR A 237 3.30 -10.10 7.98
C THR A 237 2.52 -10.63 6.79
N GLY A 238 2.80 -10.13 5.58
CA GLY A 238 2.06 -10.47 4.37
C GLY A 238 2.93 -10.87 3.18
N LEU A 239 2.75 -10.20 2.04
CA LEU A 239 3.26 -10.67 0.74
C LEU A 239 4.73 -10.36 0.49
N ALA A 240 5.21 -9.16 0.83
CA ALA A 240 6.58 -8.78 0.52
C ALA A 240 7.55 -9.25 1.59
N SER A 241 8.57 -10.01 1.18
CA SER A 241 9.65 -10.46 2.07
C SER A 241 10.66 -9.35 2.35
N ALA A 242 11.49 -9.52 3.39
CA ALA A 242 12.59 -8.60 3.69
C ALA A 242 13.54 -8.43 2.50
N ARG A 243 13.78 -9.49 1.71
CA ARG A 243 14.55 -9.43 0.47
C ARG A 243 13.88 -8.54 -0.59
N ASN A 244 12.55 -8.67 -0.78
CA ASN A 244 11.83 -7.83 -1.72
C ASN A 244 11.98 -6.34 -1.37
N ILE A 245 11.97 -6.00 -0.08
CA ILE A 245 12.16 -4.62 0.38
C ILE A 245 13.58 -4.13 0.10
N CYS A 246 14.61 -4.94 0.34
CA CYS A 246 15.99 -4.57 -0.01
C CYS A 246 16.16 -4.25 -1.51
N LEU A 247 15.44 -4.97 -2.36
CA LEU A 247 15.52 -4.83 -3.82
C LEU A 247 14.49 -3.84 -4.39
N ALA A 248 13.70 -3.17 -3.54
CA ALA A 248 12.63 -2.28 -3.97
C ALA A 248 13.15 -1.07 -4.78
N PRO A 249 12.61 -0.83 -5.98
CA PRO A 249 12.90 0.39 -6.74
C PRO A 249 12.28 1.62 -6.04
N PRO A 250 12.76 2.83 -6.33
CA PRO A 250 12.40 4.05 -5.58
C PRO A 250 10.90 4.29 -5.41
N GLU A 251 10.10 3.97 -6.41
CA GLU A 251 8.64 4.21 -6.42
C GLU A 251 7.83 3.31 -5.48
N VAL A 252 8.47 2.29 -4.88
CA VAL A 252 7.84 1.37 -3.92
C VAL A 252 8.65 1.20 -2.63
N ARG A 253 9.49 2.18 -2.30
CA ARG A 253 10.26 2.17 -1.03
C ARG A 253 9.42 2.76 0.09
N PRO A 254 9.13 1.99 1.16
CA PRO A 254 8.39 2.52 2.30
C PRO A 254 9.22 3.52 3.12
N THR A 255 8.52 4.43 3.83
CA THR A 255 9.14 5.38 4.74
C THR A 255 9.66 4.69 6.00
N PHE A 256 8.91 3.72 6.51
CA PHE A 256 9.20 2.98 7.74
C PHE A 256 9.12 1.47 7.53
N LEU A 257 9.94 0.73 8.30
CA LEU A 257 10.10 -0.72 8.19
C LEU A 257 9.87 -1.36 9.56
N CYS A 258 9.00 -2.37 9.61
CA CYS A 258 8.82 -3.18 10.80
C CYS A 258 8.52 -4.65 10.43
N ASP A 259 8.68 -5.54 11.40
CA ASP A 259 8.28 -6.93 11.28
C ASP A 259 6.75 -7.10 11.36
N ASP A 260 6.10 -6.39 12.30
CA ASP A 260 4.66 -6.44 12.52
C ASP A 260 4.09 -5.12 13.07
N MET A 261 2.82 -5.13 13.48
CA MET A 261 2.07 -3.95 13.92
C MET A 261 2.61 -3.32 15.22
N ARG A 262 3.45 -4.02 16.02
CA ARG A 262 4.07 -3.46 17.23
C ARG A 262 4.90 -2.21 16.93
N GLY A 263 5.49 -2.15 15.73
CA GLY A 263 6.23 -0.97 15.26
C GLY A 263 5.44 0.33 15.20
N LEU A 264 4.11 0.26 15.16
CA LEU A 264 3.24 1.45 15.20
C LEU A 264 3.31 2.18 16.55
N ASN A 265 3.44 1.43 17.65
CA ASN A 265 3.44 1.95 19.03
C ASN A 265 4.82 1.92 19.70
N GLU A 266 5.87 1.73 18.94
CA GLU A 266 7.26 1.81 19.42
C GLU A 266 7.95 3.04 18.83
N PRO A 267 8.92 3.64 19.55
CA PRO A 267 9.76 4.67 18.97
C PRO A 267 10.50 4.14 17.75
N TYR A 268 10.41 4.86 16.64
CA TYR A 268 11.14 4.48 15.44
C TYR A 268 12.56 5.05 15.50
N PRO A 269 13.61 4.21 15.38
CA PRO A 269 14.99 4.66 15.51
C PRO A 269 15.36 5.62 14.38
N GLU A 270 16.27 6.55 14.70
CA GLU A 270 16.86 7.43 13.69
C GLU A 270 17.74 6.63 12.72
N VAL A 271 17.63 6.97 11.42
CA VAL A 271 18.47 6.40 10.37
C VAL A 271 19.53 7.43 9.99
N LEU A 272 20.78 7.19 10.37
CA LEU A 272 21.91 8.06 10.06
C LEU A 272 22.60 7.58 8.78
N ILE A 273 22.75 8.47 7.80
CA ILE A 273 23.40 8.17 6.52
C ILE A 273 24.60 9.07 6.34
N GLU A 274 25.80 8.48 6.30
CA GLU A 274 27.06 9.16 6.05
C GLU A 274 27.59 8.77 4.67
N VAL A 275 27.94 9.74 3.84
CA VAL A 275 28.55 9.53 2.53
C VAL A 275 30.08 9.74 2.59
N GLU A 276 30.86 9.02 1.79
CA GLU A 276 32.33 9.03 1.86
C GLU A 276 32.98 10.36 1.47
N ASP A 277 32.27 11.31 0.90
CA ASP A 277 32.75 12.67 0.60
C ASP A 277 32.78 13.60 1.82
N GLY A 278 32.62 13.09 3.04
CA GLY A 278 32.83 13.83 4.30
C GLY A 278 31.70 14.76 4.72
N ARG A 279 30.51 14.65 4.15
CA ARG A 279 29.32 15.41 4.56
C ARG A 279 28.27 14.48 5.13
N SER A 280 28.12 14.46 6.46
CA SER A 280 27.01 13.81 7.13
C SER A 280 25.71 14.58 6.86
N ARG A 281 24.65 13.89 6.41
CA ARG A 281 23.28 14.41 6.35
C ARG A 281 22.39 13.58 7.26
N GLN A 282 21.79 14.24 8.23
CA GLN A 282 20.65 13.70 8.96
C GLN A 282 19.42 13.65 8.05
N THR A 283 18.79 12.49 7.93
CA THR A 283 17.46 12.35 7.33
C THR A 283 16.41 12.39 8.45
N GLY A 284 16.08 13.60 8.87
CA GLY A 284 14.97 13.89 9.75
C GLY A 284 14.47 15.28 9.40
N ASP A 285 13.24 15.41 8.92
CA ASP A 285 12.44 16.61 8.73
C ASP A 285 13.16 17.96 8.91
N GLU A 286 13.92 18.44 7.89
CA GLU A 286 14.07 19.84 7.56
C GLU A 286 14.97 19.98 6.34
N LEU A 287 14.40 20.41 5.21
CA LEU A 287 15.14 21.07 4.13
C LEU A 287 15.62 22.40 4.69
N ILE A 288 16.85 22.45 5.21
CA ILE A 288 17.54 23.73 5.40
C ILE A 288 18.11 24.08 4.04
N ASP A 289 17.49 25.05 3.41
CA ASP A 289 17.97 25.75 2.21
C ASP A 289 19.16 26.65 2.60
N ASP A 290 20.34 26.07 2.68
CA ASP A 290 21.58 26.84 2.72
C ASP A 290 22.09 27.00 1.29
N GLY A 291 21.51 27.93 0.55
CA GLY A 291 21.81 28.53 -0.74
C GLY A 291 23.15 28.28 -1.44
N GLU A 292 23.77 27.12 -1.35
CA GLU A 292 24.84 26.68 -2.23
C GLU A 292 24.31 25.65 -3.23
N GLU A 293 24.18 26.04 -4.48
CA GLU A 293 23.94 25.15 -5.62
C GLU A 293 24.97 24.02 -5.63
N ILE A 294 24.54 22.84 -5.13
CA ILE A 294 25.28 21.60 -5.40
C ILE A 294 25.03 21.26 -6.86
N GLY A 295 26.06 21.35 -7.66
CA GLY A 295 26.04 20.99 -9.06
C GLY A 295 25.32 19.65 -9.32
N SER A 296 24.45 19.65 -10.31
CA SER A 296 23.56 18.59 -10.75
C SER A 296 24.02 17.16 -10.48
N GLY A 297 23.33 16.43 -9.57
CA GLY A 297 22.96 15.07 -9.86
C GLY A 297 23.98 13.94 -9.64
N ALA A 298 25.11 14.14 -8.96
CA ALA A 298 26.02 13.04 -8.65
C ALA A 298 25.46 12.21 -7.47
N VAL A 299 25.00 10.98 -7.76
CA VAL A 299 24.65 10.00 -6.71
C VAL A 299 25.92 9.63 -5.95
N ALA A 300 25.85 9.62 -4.60
CA ALA A 300 26.99 9.21 -3.77
C ALA A 300 27.32 7.72 -4.05
N LYS A 301 28.62 7.44 -4.23
CA LYS A 301 29.10 6.10 -4.69
C LYS A 301 29.37 5.13 -3.56
N ALA A 302 29.52 5.62 -2.34
CA ALA A 302 29.75 4.82 -1.15
C ALA A 302 29.35 5.56 0.12
N GLY A 303 29.10 4.83 1.19
CA GLY A 303 28.80 5.39 2.50
C GLY A 303 28.36 4.35 3.53
N THR A 304 27.91 4.85 4.67
CA THR A 304 27.47 4.02 5.80
C THR A 304 26.08 4.45 6.26
N VAL A 305 25.24 3.48 6.59
CA VAL A 305 23.94 3.64 7.27
C VAL A 305 24.09 3.10 8.68
N THR A 306 23.66 3.88 9.67
CA THR A 306 23.60 3.46 11.07
C THR A 306 22.17 3.53 11.57
N VAL A 307 21.70 2.47 12.22
CA VAL A 307 20.38 2.38 12.88
C VAL A 307 20.59 1.72 14.24
N GLY A 308 20.35 2.43 15.33
CA GLY A 308 20.69 1.94 16.66
C GLY A 308 22.17 1.56 16.77
N SER A 309 22.46 0.29 17.07
CA SER A 309 23.83 -0.25 17.11
C SER A 309 24.27 -0.92 15.81
N ALA A 310 23.39 -1.08 14.84
CA ALA A 310 23.65 -1.75 13.57
C ALA A 310 24.25 -0.78 12.54
N GLN A 311 25.18 -1.27 11.72
CA GLN A 311 25.79 -0.51 10.64
C GLN A 311 25.76 -1.31 9.34
N ALA A 312 25.44 -0.66 8.23
CA ALA A 312 25.58 -1.22 6.90
C ALA A 312 26.35 -0.25 6.00
N ARG A 313 27.29 -0.78 5.24
CA ARG A 313 28.08 0.00 4.27
C ARG A 313 27.65 -0.35 2.86
N TRP A 314 27.47 0.67 2.01
CA TRP A 314 27.20 0.49 0.61
C TRP A 314 28.32 1.01 -0.29
N THR A 315 28.44 0.42 -1.47
CA THR A 315 29.30 0.86 -2.58
C THR A 315 28.58 0.62 -3.90
N GLU A 316 29.16 1.11 -5.00
CA GLU A 316 28.67 0.79 -6.36
C GLU A 316 28.70 -0.73 -6.66
N SER A 317 29.41 -1.54 -5.87
CA SER A 317 29.53 -2.98 -6.06
C SER A 317 28.66 -3.83 -5.12
N GLY A 318 27.93 -3.21 -4.16
CA GLY A 318 27.06 -3.94 -3.25
C GLY A 318 26.99 -3.37 -1.85
N VAL A 319 26.49 -4.21 -0.92
CA VAL A 319 26.22 -3.86 0.48
C VAL A 319 26.90 -4.85 1.42
N ARG A 320 27.35 -4.36 2.58
CA ARG A 320 27.88 -5.15 3.70
C ARG A 320 27.18 -4.74 4.98
N LEU A 321 26.82 -5.71 5.81
CA LEU A 321 26.14 -5.49 7.09
C LEU A 321 27.08 -5.88 8.24
N PHE A 322 27.09 -5.06 9.28
CA PHE A 322 27.88 -5.24 10.48
C PHE A 322 26.99 -5.18 11.72
N GLY A 323 26.89 -6.31 12.45
CA GLY A 323 26.43 -6.38 13.82
C GLY A 323 27.64 -6.43 14.74
N GLU A 324 27.73 -7.41 15.65
CA GLU A 324 28.99 -7.68 16.42
C GLU A 324 30.13 -8.15 15.50
N LYS A 325 29.80 -8.71 14.35
CA LYS A 325 30.70 -9.15 13.27
C LYS A 325 30.05 -8.83 11.91
N GLU A 326 30.87 -8.94 10.85
CA GLU A 326 30.34 -8.87 9.48
C GLU A 326 29.36 -10.03 9.22
N ILE A 327 28.18 -9.70 8.68
CA ILE A 327 27.11 -10.65 8.41
C ILE A 327 27.08 -10.91 6.89
N ASP A 328 27.11 -12.18 6.51
CA ASP A 328 26.97 -12.58 5.10
C ASP A 328 25.51 -12.46 4.66
N VAL A 329 25.20 -11.37 3.99
CA VAL A 329 23.86 -11.02 3.52
C VAL A 329 23.37 -11.97 2.42
N ALA A 330 24.28 -12.52 1.61
CA ALA A 330 23.95 -13.46 0.54
C ALA A 330 23.55 -14.85 1.05
N ALA A 331 24.04 -15.22 2.25
CA ALA A 331 23.74 -16.52 2.86
C ALA A 331 22.33 -16.63 3.45
N GLY A 332 21.53 -15.56 3.42
CA GLY A 332 20.18 -15.56 4.00
C GLY A 332 20.16 -15.50 5.52
N PRO A 333 20.66 -14.41 6.13
CA PRO A 333 20.83 -14.30 7.57
C PRO A 333 19.51 -14.12 8.31
N THR A 334 19.56 -14.39 9.62
CA THR A 334 18.55 -13.92 10.58
C THR A 334 19.05 -12.61 11.18
N LEU A 335 18.26 -11.54 11.08
CA LEU A 335 18.58 -10.19 11.49
C LEU A 335 17.61 -9.69 12.56
N ASN A 336 18.08 -8.85 13.48
CA ASN A 336 17.18 -8.03 14.28
C ASN A 336 16.66 -6.82 13.46
N LEU A 337 15.70 -6.08 14.01
CA LEU A 337 15.05 -4.97 13.30
C LEU A 337 16.02 -3.85 12.90
N ASP A 338 17.01 -3.51 13.73
CA ASP A 338 17.95 -2.43 13.41
C ASP A 338 18.95 -2.86 12.32
N GLU A 339 19.41 -4.11 12.36
CA GLU A 339 20.22 -4.72 11.31
C GLU A 339 19.46 -4.77 9.97
N TYR A 340 18.19 -5.17 10.01
CA TYR A 340 17.30 -5.17 8.84
C TYR A 340 17.13 -3.76 8.26
N ARG A 341 16.78 -2.77 9.10
CA ARG A 341 16.62 -1.37 8.68
C ARG A 341 17.91 -0.80 8.08
N ALA A 342 19.05 -1.01 8.74
CA ALA A 342 20.35 -0.56 8.25
C ALA A 342 20.67 -1.19 6.89
N LEU A 343 20.46 -2.50 6.73
CA LEU A 343 20.67 -3.22 5.48
C LEU A 343 19.80 -2.67 4.35
N VAL A 344 18.49 -2.51 4.58
CA VAL A 344 17.55 -2.03 3.56
C VAL A 344 17.95 -0.64 3.05
N HIS A 345 18.22 0.30 3.95
CA HIS A 345 18.63 1.65 3.55
C HIS A 345 19.98 1.66 2.79
N ALA A 346 20.93 0.82 3.19
CA ALA A 346 22.20 0.67 2.49
C ALA A 346 22.01 0.02 1.11
N ALA A 347 21.15 -0.99 1.00
CA ALA A 347 20.81 -1.65 -0.26
C ALA A 347 20.19 -0.65 -1.25
N TRP A 348 19.25 0.18 -0.81
CA TRP A 348 18.67 1.22 -1.66
C TRP A 348 19.72 2.22 -2.14
N LYS A 349 20.67 2.63 -1.27
CA LYS A 349 21.77 3.52 -1.66
C LYS A 349 22.72 2.85 -2.64
N ALA A 350 23.04 1.56 -2.46
CA ALA A 350 23.85 0.80 -3.39
C ALA A 350 23.18 0.67 -4.77
N ALA A 351 21.88 0.34 -4.79
CA ALA A 351 21.10 0.26 -6.03
C ALA A 351 21.04 1.60 -6.76
N ASP A 352 20.82 2.72 -6.04
CA ASP A 352 20.83 4.07 -6.59
C ASP A 352 22.22 4.44 -7.16
N ALA A 353 23.30 3.88 -6.60
CA ALA A 353 24.67 4.02 -7.09
C ALA A 353 25.02 3.08 -8.27
N GLY A 354 24.10 2.19 -8.65
CA GLY A 354 24.24 1.28 -9.79
C GLY A 354 24.61 -0.16 -9.47
N ALA A 355 24.63 -0.55 -8.17
CA ALA A 355 24.89 -1.94 -7.78
C ALA A 355 23.76 -2.87 -8.22
N ASP A 356 24.13 -4.04 -8.75
CA ASP A 356 23.22 -5.17 -8.93
C ASP A 356 23.18 -5.99 -7.64
N LEU A 357 22.04 -5.98 -6.95
CA LEU A 357 21.87 -6.61 -5.63
C LEU A 357 21.16 -7.97 -5.70
N ASP A 358 20.71 -8.41 -6.87
CA ASP A 358 19.88 -9.62 -6.97
C ASP A 358 20.60 -10.88 -6.46
N ALA A 359 21.89 -11.02 -6.77
CA ALA A 359 22.74 -12.11 -6.27
C ALA A 359 23.40 -11.78 -4.92
N ALA A 360 23.44 -10.51 -4.50
CA ALA A 360 24.15 -10.06 -3.31
C ALA A 360 23.30 -10.13 -2.03
N VAL A 361 21.97 -10.22 -2.16
CA VAL A 361 21.01 -10.26 -1.05
C VAL A 361 20.22 -11.57 -1.12
N GLY A 362 20.42 -12.46 -0.15
CA GLY A 362 19.66 -13.70 0.02
C GLY A 362 18.31 -13.48 0.71
N GLU A 363 17.59 -14.58 0.96
CA GLU A 363 16.37 -14.54 1.76
C GLU A 363 16.70 -14.21 3.22
N ILE A 364 16.00 -13.23 3.79
CA ILE A 364 16.27 -12.69 5.11
C ILE A 364 15.14 -13.05 6.05
N THR A 365 15.48 -13.56 7.23
CA THR A 365 14.53 -13.70 8.34
C THR A 365 14.74 -12.55 9.32
N VAL A 366 13.69 -11.83 9.67
CA VAL A 366 13.73 -10.75 10.65
C VAL A 366 13.14 -11.24 11.96
N VAL A 367 13.81 -10.96 13.07
CA VAL A 367 13.39 -11.31 14.43
C VAL A 367 13.52 -10.08 15.34
N ARG A 368 12.70 -10.04 16.40
CA ARG A 368 12.80 -9.02 17.45
C ARG A 368 13.84 -9.38 18.49
#